data_d445e1b7a01ec5b16f26ca984e0e609d
#
_entry.id   d445e1b7a01ec5b16f26ca984e0e609d
#
_cell.length_a   1.000
_cell.length_b   1.000
_cell.length_c   1.000
_cell.angle_alpha   90.00
_cell.angle_beta   90.00
_cell.angle_gamma   90.00
#
_symmetry.space_group_name_H-M   'P 1'
#
loop_
_entity.id
_entity.type
_entity.pdbx_description
1 polymer ?
#
loop_
_entity_poly.entity_id
_entity_poly.type
_entity_poly.pdbx_seq_one_letter_code
_entity_poly.pdbx_strand_id
1 'polypeptide(L)'
;MTLSYLISFGVSLIFSFVLTWFVRNLAMGRGWVAPPIQHRDLHEIPLPRLGGIPIVFAFLVAIGAALLIGRHSPASDILPSVRPLLTILIPGTLIFLLGVYDDIHSVGPYTKFAVQGVAAVMLFAGGLRILELPVLFGARHFAWYIGLPITVLWVIGITNAFNLIDGLDGLAAGSALFSTVVVFVVAVFNGSTLVSLLTLALAGSILGFLRFNFNPATIFLGDCGSLFIGFMLSALALAGAQKAPTIIAVAIPVVSFGLPILETTLSVVRRLISGRPLFTADREHIHHKLLEHGMSPRKVVVILYAVSALFALLSLFLLWPSGNTLGLVLLVIGTGIWFGVQHLGYLEFWEIRRVAQRTIEQRGIFVNDLAIRRAIEELKSSGDYAHICDILKSAFSNNDFDGFILSVKSLSDESSADSDAWLGENRCFEWEKATASAFRNQKAVWNLTLELVTSADQWLGAIKIYRFYDDRPLLVDTNLLTSGFPMVLADALGRALDAEEGIIPESVTGTQFLEAEAS
;
A
#
# COMPACT_ATOMS: atom_id res chain seq x y z
N MET A 1 -8.66 23.38 36.61
CA MET A 1 -8.60 22.63 35.33
C MET A 1 -9.78 21.68 35.12
N THR A 2 -10.11 20.82 36.07
CA THR A 2 -11.20 19.84 35.92
C THR A 2 -12.58 20.45 35.64
N LEU A 3 -12.93 21.58 36.28
CA LEU A 3 -14.22 22.23 36.09
C LEU A 3 -14.39 22.80 34.68
N SER A 4 -13.36 23.45 34.12
CA SER A 4 -13.41 24.01 32.76
C SER A 4 -13.55 22.91 31.70
N TYR A 5 -12.94 21.75 31.93
CA TYR A 5 -13.09 20.58 31.07
C TYR A 5 -14.49 20.00 31.08
N LEU A 6 -15.06 19.82 32.27
CA LEU A 6 -16.45 19.35 32.47
C LEU A 6 -17.46 20.29 31.85
N ILE A 7 -17.25 21.61 32.00
CA ILE A 7 -18.13 22.63 31.42
C ILE A 7 -18.03 22.61 29.89
N SER A 8 -16.81 22.58 29.32
CA SER A 8 -16.63 22.52 27.89
C SER A 8 -17.33 21.31 27.27
N PHE A 9 -17.15 20.12 27.84
CA PHE A 9 -17.81 18.90 27.39
C PHE A 9 -19.34 18.98 27.61
N GLY A 10 -19.80 19.35 28.79
CA GLY A 10 -21.24 19.38 29.14
C GLY A 10 -22.02 20.39 28.31
N VAL A 11 -21.49 21.60 28.15
CA VAL A 11 -22.11 22.65 27.32
C VAL A 11 -22.18 22.21 25.85
N SER A 12 -21.07 21.69 25.28
CA SER A 12 -21.10 21.22 23.90
C SER A 12 -22.06 20.07 23.68
N LEU A 13 -22.13 19.11 24.61
CA LEU A 13 -23.03 17.96 24.53
C LEU A 13 -24.50 18.39 24.56
N ILE A 14 -24.89 19.19 25.58
CA ILE A 14 -26.30 19.63 25.75
C ILE A 14 -26.69 20.52 24.57
N PHE A 15 -25.84 21.47 24.19
CA PHE A 15 -26.14 22.40 23.11
C PHE A 15 -26.23 21.69 21.77
N SER A 16 -25.34 20.75 21.49
CA SER A 16 -25.41 19.92 20.30
C SER A 16 -26.67 19.08 20.24
N PHE A 17 -27.04 18.44 21.35
CA PHE A 17 -28.26 17.66 21.44
C PHE A 17 -29.51 18.52 21.13
N VAL A 18 -29.66 19.66 21.78
CA VAL A 18 -30.80 20.57 21.61
C VAL A 18 -30.81 21.15 20.18
N LEU A 19 -29.67 21.62 19.73
CA LEU A 19 -29.58 22.25 18.40
C LEU A 19 -29.81 21.23 17.29
N THR A 20 -29.34 19.98 17.43
CA THR A 20 -29.60 18.90 16.45
C THR A 20 -31.11 18.62 16.36
N TRP A 21 -31.80 18.52 17.49
CA TRP A 21 -33.26 18.38 17.49
C TRP A 21 -33.96 19.53 16.75
N PHE A 22 -33.52 20.76 17.01
CA PHE A 22 -34.10 21.95 16.38
C PHE A 22 -33.83 22.00 14.87
N VAL A 23 -32.55 21.81 14.44
CA VAL A 23 -32.14 21.83 13.02
C VAL A 23 -32.84 20.74 12.25
N ARG A 24 -32.91 19.52 12.80
CA ARG A 24 -33.65 18.41 12.19
C ARG A 24 -35.10 18.77 11.92
N ASN A 25 -35.82 19.25 12.94
CA ASN A 25 -37.25 19.58 12.82
C ASN A 25 -37.49 20.74 11.84
N LEU A 26 -36.63 21.76 11.88
CA LEU A 26 -36.69 22.89 10.96
C LEU A 26 -36.45 22.46 9.50
N ALA A 27 -35.44 21.63 9.27
CA ALA A 27 -35.10 21.14 7.93
C ALA A 27 -36.20 20.24 7.37
N MET A 28 -36.78 19.35 8.18
CA MET A 28 -37.93 18.52 7.78
C MET A 28 -39.16 19.38 7.49
N GLY A 29 -39.45 20.38 8.31
CA GLY A 29 -40.60 21.28 8.11
C GLY A 29 -40.48 22.17 6.86
N ARG A 30 -39.26 22.48 6.42
CA ARG A 30 -38.99 23.28 5.20
C ARG A 30 -38.67 22.45 3.97
N GLY A 31 -38.67 21.13 4.04
CA GLY A 31 -38.32 20.26 2.93
C GLY A 31 -36.84 20.31 2.52
N TRP A 32 -35.94 20.74 3.43
CA TRP A 32 -34.50 20.73 3.19
C TRP A 32 -33.95 19.33 3.46
N VAL A 33 -34.38 18.38 2.65
CA VAL A 33 -34.08 16.95 2.76
C VAL A 33 -33.49 16.43 1.45
N ALA A 34 -32.54 15.52 1.54
CA ALA A 34 -32.03 14.86 0.37
C ALA A 34 -33.03 13.78 -0.07
N PRO A 35 -33.43 13.78 -1.37
CA PRO A 35 -34.26 12.70 -1.88
C PRO A 35 -33.50 11.37 -1.80
N PRO A 36 -34.19 10.25 -1.49
CA PRO A 36 -33.57 8.93 -1.52
C PRO A 36 -33.11 8.64 -2.96
N ILE A 37 -31.81 8.38 -3.14
CA ILE A 37 -31.25 7.99 -4.43
C ILE A 37 -31.56 6.49 -4.60
N GLN A 38 -32.46 6.14 -5.50
CA GLN A 38 -33.15 4.85 -5.69
C GLN A 38 -32.31 3.55 -5.66
N HIS A 39 -30.99 3.60 -5.51
CA HIS A 39 -30.11 2.43 -5.42
C HIS A 39 -28.96 2.55 -4.39
N ARG A 40 -28.92 3.62 -3.58
CA ARG A 40 -27.82 3.86 -2.64
C ARG A 40 -28.22 3.99 -1.18
N ASP A 41 -29.47 4.39 -0.89
CA ASP A 41 -29.89 4.73 0.45
C ASP A 41 -30.61 3.56 1.14
N LEU A 42 -30.16 3.24 2.36
CA LEU A 42 -30.79 2.27 3.25
C LEU A 42 -32.09 2.84 3.89
N HIS A 43 -32.44 4.08 3.56
CA HIS A 43 -33.59 4.81 4.10
C HIS A 43 -34.65 5.07 3.02
N GLU A 44 -35.87 4.70 3.34
CA GLU A 44 -37.05 4.99 2.50
C GLU A 44 -37.56 6.43 2.68
N ILE A 45 -37.16 7.11 3.76
CA ILE A 45 -37.62 8.45 4.12
C ILE A 45 -36.51 9.47 3.82
N PRO A 46 -36.81 10.61 3.15
CA PRO A 46 -35.83 11.66 2.92
C PRO A 46 -35.37 12.29 4.24
N LEU A 47 -34.07 12.35 4.48
CA LEU A 47 -33.45 12.88 5.70
C LEU A 47 -32.61 14.13 5.40
N PRO A 48 -32.54 15.11 6.34
CA PRO A 48 -31.68 16.28 6.18
C PRO A 48 -30.20 15.95 6.32
N ARG A 49 -29.34 16.61 5.51
CA ARG A 49 -27.86 16.46 5.50
C ARG A 49 -27.13 17.61 6.22
N LEU A 50 -27.74 18.23 7.21
CA LEU A 50 -27.24 19.44 7.88
C LEU A 50 -26.70 19.16 9.29
N GLY A 51 -26.25 17.93 9.57
CA GLY A 51 -25.81 17.50 10.90
C GLY A 51 -24.51 18.17 11.39
N GLY A 52 -23.68 18.66 10.47
CA GLY A 52 -22.48 19.43 10.83
C GLY A 52 -22.80 20.77 11.47
N ILE A 53 -23.93 21.42 11.14
CA ILE A 53 -24.32 22.72 11.71
C ILE A 53 -24.40 22.67 13.25
N PRO A 54 -25.22 21.78 13.87
CA PRO A 54 -25.28 21.71 15.33
C PRO A 54 -23.94 21.35 15.98
N ILE A 55 -23.11 20.50 15.34
CA ILE A 55 -21.80 20.15 15.87
C ILE A 55 -20.89 21.37 15.96
N VAL A 56 -20.76 22.13 14.87
CA VAL A 56 -19.88 23.32 14.80
C VAL A 56 -20.33 24.41 15.75
N PHE A 57 -21.63 24.73 15.78
CA PHE A 57 -22.14 25.75 16.68
C PHE A 57 -22.01 25.35 18.15
N ALA A 58 -22.27 24.10 18.50
CA ALA A 58 -22.09 23.59 19.87
C ALA A 58 -20.60 23.66 20.29
N PHE A 59 -19.70 23.28 19.39
CA PHE A 59 -18.27 23.38 19.59
C PHE A 59 -17.84 24.83 19.86
N LEU A 60 -18.27 25.79 19.06
CA LEU A 60 -17.93 27.22 19.22
C LEU A 60 -18.52 27.81 20.50
N VAL A 61 -19.77 27.47 20.84
CA VAL A 61 -20.41 27.92 22.09
C VAL A 61 -19.68 27.40 23.32
N ALA A 62 -19.25 26.13 23.32
CA ALA A 62 -18.47 25.55 24.39
C ALA A 62 -17.12 26.23 24.61
N ILE A 63 -16.44 26.58 23.49
CA ILE A 63 -15.18 27.35 23.55
C ILE A 63 -15.45 28.74 24.14
N GLY A 64 -16.48 29.45 23.65
CA GLY A 64 -16.88 30.75 24.16
C GLY A 64 -17.19 30.71 25.68
N ALA A 65 -17.93 29.70 26.13
CA ALA A 65 -18.23 29.50 27.56
C ALA A 65 -16.94 29.24 28.37
N ALA A 66 -16.03 28.38 27.86
CA ALA A 66 -14.77 28.12 28.55
C ALA A 66 -13.87 29.37 28.65
N LEU A 67 -13.85 30.20 27.62
CA LEU A 67 -13.12 31.48 27.62
C LEU A 67 -13.71 32.50 28.59
N LEU A 68 -15.04 32.60 28.68
CA LEU A 68 -15.73 33.51 29.61
C LEU A 68 -15.48 33.10 31.08
N ILE A 69 -15.56 31.82 31.39
CA ILE A 69 -15.34 31.30 32.74
C ILE A 69 -13.86 31.42 33.14
N GLY A 70 -12.95 31.16 32.18
CA GLY A 70 -11.50 31.28 32.41
C GLY A 70 -11.07 32.72 32.75
N ARG A 71 -11.78 33.75 32.24
CA ARG A 71 -11.50 35.17 32.56
C ARG A 71 -11.82 35.51 34.03
N HIS A 72 -12.72 34.80 34.67
CA HIS A 72 -13.14 35.05 36.06
C HIS A 72 -12.40 34.18 37.07
N SER A 73 -11.49 33.30 36.61
CA SER A 73 -10.69 32.45 37.49
C SER A 73 -9.37 33.16 37.85
N PRO A 74 -8.96 33.17 39.15
CA PRO A 74 -7.69 33.76 39.57
C PRO A 74 -6.45 33.05 38.96
N ALA A 75 -6.62 31.91 38.34
CA ALA A 75 -5.58 31.21 37.56
C ALA A 75 -5.59 31.71 36.10
N SER A 76 -5.16 32.96 35.88
CA SER A 76 -5.08 33.64 34.58
C SER A 76 -4.19 32.92 33.52
N ASP A 77 -3.42 31.91 33.95
CA ASP A 77 -2.61 31.07 33.05
C ASP A 77 -3.41 30.03 32.28
N ILE A 78 -4.74 29.92 32.51
CA ILE A 78 -5.61 28.93 31.86
C ILE A 78 -6.14 29.42 30.50
N LEU A 79 -6.06 30.74 30.22
CA LEU A 79 -6.51 31.28 28.94
C LEU A 79 -5.47 30.95 27.85
N PRO A 80 -5.82 30.09 26.87
CA PRO A 80 -4.97 29.92 25.72
C PRO A 80 -4.77 31.27 25.04
N SER A 81 -3.55 31.59 24.63
CA SER A 81 -3.33 32.78 23.79
C SER A 81 -4.29 32.71 22.60
N VAL A 82 -4.91 33.83 22.25
CA VAL A 82 -5.93 33.91 21.20
C VAL A 82 -5.36 33.42 19.85
N ARG A 83 -4.07 33.66 19.61
CA ARG A 83 -3.40 33.34 18.35
C ARG A 83 -3.43 31.82 18.00
N PRO A 84 -3.03 30.86 18.85
CA PRO A 84 -3.13 29.43 18.57
C PRO A 84 -4.59 28.96 18.37
N LEU A 85 -5.53 29.56 19.06
CA LEU A 85 -6.95 29.26 18.90
C LEU A 85 -7.42 29.69 17.49
N LEU A 86 -7.13 30.92 17.07
CA LEU A 86 -7.50 31.42 15.75
C LEU A 86 -6.80 30.65 14.61
N THR A 87 -5.57 30.17 14.83
CA THR A 87 -4.85 29.32 13.87
C THR A 87 -5.64 28.06 13.50
N ILE A 88 -6.43 27.50 14.42
CA ILE A 88 -7.25 26.31 14.17
C ILE A 88 -8.67 26.70 13.72
N LEU A 89 -9.28 27.72 14.37
CA LEU A 89 -10.69 28.04 14.12
C LEU A 89 -10.94 28.68 12.77
N ILE A 90 -10.04 29.56 12.27
CA ILE A 90 -10.25 30.24 10.99
C ILE A 90 -10.26 29.24 9.84
N PRO A 91 -9.22 28.37 9.63
CA PRO A 91 -9.29 27.37 8.58
C PRO A 91 -10.37 26.30 8.84
N GLY A 92 -10.68 25.96 10.11
CA GLY A 92 -11.80 25.08 10.45
C GLY A 92 -13.16 25.64 10.01
N THR A 93 -13.37 26.96 10.18
CA THR A 93 -14.56 27.64 9.68
C THR A 93 -14.61 27.64 8.14
N LEU A 94 -13.48 27.82 7.48
CA LEU A 94 -13.39 27.73 6.01
C LEU A 94 -13.82 26.34 5.51
N ILE A 95 -13.36 25.29 6.16
CA ILE A 95 -13.73 23.90 5.82
C ILE A 95 -15.21 23.63 6.11
N PHE A 96 -15.74 24.13 7.24
CA PHE A 96 -17.16 24.04 7.54
C PHE A 96 -18.02 24.72 6.46
N LEU A 97 -17.67 25.93 6.04
CA LEU A 97 -18.39 26.66 4.99
C LEU A 97 -18.32 25.95 3.64
N LEU A 98 -17.16 25.36 3.30
CA LEU A 98 -17.03 24.50 2.13
C LEU A 98 -18.00 23.33 2.18
N GLY A 99 -18.07 22.64 3.33
CA GLY A 99 -18.98 21.50 3.51
C GLY A 99 -20.46 21.91 3.42
N VAL A 100 -20.85 23.04 4.03
CA VAL A 100 -22.21 23.57 3.90
C VAL A 100 -22.54 23.90 2.44
N TYR A 101 -21.61 24.52 1.74
CA TYR A 101 -21.80 24.84 0.32
C TYR A 101 -21.93 23.56 -0.53
N ASP A 102 -21.14 22.54 -0.21
CA ASP A 102 -21.20 21.25 -0.91
C ASP A 102 -22.50 20.49 -0.66
N ASP A 103 -22.98 20.47 0.59
CA ASP A 103 -24.28 19.86 0.95
C ASP A 103 -25.46 20.50 0.18
N ILE A 104 -25.32 21.77 -0.25
CA ILE A 104 -26.36 22.49 -0.98
C ILE A 104 -26.16 22.42 -2.51
N HIS A 105 -24.92 22.53 -3.01
CA HIS A 105 -24.64 22.77 -4.45
C HIS A 105 -23.78 21.70 -5.12
N SER A 106 -23.34 20.67 -4.42
CA SER A 106 -22.47 19.59 -4.94
C SER A 106 -21.21 20.09 -5.62
N VAL A 107 -20.13 20.24 -4.86
CA VAL A 107 -18.84 20.77 -5.33
C VAL A 107 -17.97 19.67 -5.94
N GLY A 108 -17.32 19.98 -7.05
CA GLY A 108 -16.37 19.05 -7.67
C GLY A 108 -15.15 18.77 -6.79
N PRO A 109 -14.53 17.59 -6.92
CA PRO A 109 -13.43 17.16 -6.04
C PRO A 109 -12.22 18.09 -6.08
N TYR A 110 -11.87 18.63 -7.24
CA TYR A 110 -10.73 19.56 -7.37
C TYR A 110 -10.91 20.85 -6.57
N THR A 111 -12.12 21.40 -6.54
CA THR A 111 -12.44 22.60 -5.73
C THR A 111 -12.36 22.28 -4.24
N LYS A 112 -12.88 21.10 -3.81
CA LYS A 112 -12.74 20.63 -2.42
C LYS A 112 -11.27 20.56 -2.01
N PHE A 113 -10.43 19.91 -2.82
CA PHE A 113 -9.00 19.78 -2.54
C PHE A 113 -8.28 21.14 -2.53
N ALA A 114 -8.63 22.05 -3.42
CA ALA A 114 -8.04 23.39 -3.45
C ALA A 114 -8.32 24.16 -2.14
N VAL A 115 -9.57 24.19 -1.68
CA VAL A 115 -9.96 24.87 -0.43
C VAL A 115 -9.34 24.19 0.80
N GLN A 116 -9.31 22.86 0.84
CA GLN A 116 -8.63 22.10 1.88
C GLN A 116 -7.12 22.38 1.89
N GLY A 117 -6.50 22.52 0.70
CA GLY A 117 -5.11 22.92 0.55
C GLY A 117 -4.83 24.31 1.12
N VAL A 118 -5.71 25.29 0.85
CA VAL A 118 -5.62 26.63 1.44
C VAL A 118 -5.72 26.55 2.97
N ALA A 119 -6.68 25.81 3.51
CA ALA A 119 -6.83 25.64 4.96
C ALA A 119 -5.57 24.98 5.59
N ALA A 120 -4.97 24.01 4.92
CA ALA A 120 -3.73 23.35 5.36
C ALA A 120 -2.52 24.32 5.33
N VAL A 121 -2.41 25.17 4.31
CA VAL A 121 -1.38 26.24 4.23
C VAL A 121 -1.57 27.25 5.35
N MET A 122 -2.81 27.62 5.69
CA MET A 122 -3.10 28.51 6.84
C MET A 122 -2.64 27.88 8.16
N LEU A 123 -2.89 26.58 8.39
CA LEU A 123 -2.38 25.86 9.56
C LEU A 123 -0.85 25.89 9.61
N PHE A 124 -0.20 25.59 8.48
CA PHE A 124 1.26 25.58 8.35
C PHE A 124 1.85 26.97 8.67
N ALA A 125 1.30 28.03 8.09
CA ALA A 125 1.71 29.40 8.35
C ALA A 125 1.48 29.83 9.80
N GLY A 126 0.42 29.32 10.44
CA GLY A 126 0.14 29.51 11.86
C GLY A 126 1.05 28.75 12.81
N GLY A 127 1.95 27.90 12.27
CA GLY A 127 2.94 27.14 13.02
C GLY A 127 2.56 25.67 13.28
N LEU A 128 1.36 25.22 12.90
CA LEU A 128 0.95 23.82 12.98
C LEU A 128 1.44 23.05 11.75
N ARG A 129 2.63 22.48 11.86
CA ARG A 129 3.39 21.96 10.71
C ARG A 129 4.15 20.68 11.06
N ILE A 130 4.31 19.81 10.08
CA ILE A 130 5.13 18.59 10.18
C ILE A 130 6.51 18.93 9.61
N LEU A 131 7.52 19.06 10.47
CA LEU A 131 8.91 19.31 10.06
C LEU A 131 9.82 18.14 10.39
N GLU A 132 9.31 17.09 11.03
CA GLU A 132 10.04 15.89 11.38
C GLU A 132 9.16 14.66 11.14
N LEU A 133 9.76 13.59 10.63
CA LEU A 133 9.16 12.25 10.55
C LEU A 133 10.15 11.24 11.14
N PRO A 134 10.23 11.16 12.47
CA PRO A 134 11.25 10.36 13.15
C PRO A 134 11.22 8.87 12.79
N VAL A 135 10.03 8.34 12.44
CA VAL A 135 9.86 6.93 12.04
C VAL A 135 10.62 6.59 10.76
N LEU A 136 10.65 7.50 9.79
CA LEU A 136 11.20 7.25 8.46
C LEU A 136 12.62 7.80 8.29
N PHE A 137 12.91 8.95 8.91
CA PHE A 137 14.14 9.71 8.63
C PHE A 137 14.95 10.06 9.88
N GLY A 138 14.59 9.52 11.06
CA GLY A 138 15.17 9.88 12.34
C GLY A 138 14.86 11.34 12.73
N ALA A 139 15.57 11.90 13.71
CA ALA A 139 15.37 13.26 14.22
C ALA A 139 15.93 14.33 13.26
N ARG A 140 15.59 14.28 11.97
CA ARG A 140 15.99 15.27 10.97
C ARG A 140 14.87 16.29 10.78
N HIS A 141 15.22 17.57 10.95
CA HIS A 141 14.33 18.67 10.58
C HIS A 141 14.30 18.86 9.07
N PHE A 142 13.10 18.82 8.50
CA PHE A 142 12.89 19.14 7.09
C PHE A 142 12.87 20.64 6.87
N ALA A 143 13.39 21.08 5.72
CA ALA A 143 13.17 22.42 5.25
C ALA A 143 11.66 22.66 5.02
N TRP A 144 11.22 23.92 5.14
CA TRP A 144 9.80 24.26 5.03
C TRP A 144 9.15 23.79 3.71
N TYR A 145 9.89 23.76 2.61
CA TYR A 145 9.41 23.31 1.30
C TYR A 145 9.17 21.80 1.21
N ILE A 146 9.72 21.01 2.14
CA ILE A 146 9.40 19.57 2.32
C ILE A 146 8.27 19.42 3.33
N GLY A 147 8.32 20.14 4.44
CA GLY A 147 7.31 20.07 5.49
C GLY A 147 5.93 20.55 5.06
N LEU A 148 5.86 21.54 4.16
CA LEU A 148 4.59 22.07 3.65
C LEU A 148 3.78 21.01 2.86
N PRO A 149 4.32 20.34 1.83
CA PRO A 149 3.60 19.27 1.14
C PRO A 149 3.17 18.12 2.07
N ILE A 150 4.01 17.73 3.02
CA ILE A 150 3.69 16.68 4.00
C ILE A 150 2.51 17.11 4.88
N THR A 151 2.52 18.38 5.36
CA THR A 151 1.42 18.91 6.18
C THR A 151 0.13 19.01 5.38
N VAL A 152 0.20 19.46 4.13
CA VAL A 152 -0.96 19.53 3.23
C VAL A 152 -1.52 18.14 2.97
N LEU A 153 -0.67 17.17 2.67
CA LEU A 153 -1.08 15.78 2.46
C LEU A 153 -1.75 15.18 3.72
N TRP A 154 -1.19 15.44 4.90
CA TRP A 154 -1.77 15.03 6.18
C TRP A 154 -3.17 15.59 6.37
N VAL A 155 -3.34 16.91 6.26
CA VAL A 155 -4.61 17.59 6.50
C VAL A 155 -5.67 17.14 5.49
N ILE A 156 -5.32 17.13 4.20
CA ILE A 156 -6.23 16.69 3.13
C ILE A 156 -6.57 15.19 3.31
N GLY A 157 -5.55 14.36 3.57
CA GLY A 157 -5.72 12.92 3.75
C GLY A 157 -6.68 12.59 4.88
N ILE A 158 -6.47 13.15 6.06
CA ILE A 158 -7.35 12.88 7.23
C ILE A 158 -8.74 13.49 7.04
N THR A 159 -8.84 14.71 6.51
CA THR A 159 -10.14 15.35 6.23
C THR A 159 -11.00 14.48 5.31
N ASN A 160 -10.42 13.98 4.22
CA ASN A 160 -11.15 13.14 3.28
C ASN A 160 -11.34 11.71 3.79
N ALA A 161 -10.45 11.19 4.64
CA ALA A 161 -10.63 9.87 5.24
C ALA A 161 -11.90 9.82 6.13
N PHE A 162 -12.14 10.85 6.94
CA PHE A 162 -13.36 10.96 7.74
C PHE A 162 -14.61 11.27 6.88
N ASN A 163 -14.47 11.98 5.78
CA ASN A 163 -15.57 12.20 4.83
C ASN A 163 -15.94 10.90 4.08
N LEU A 164 -14.94 10.09 3.70
CA LEU A 164 -15.16 8.86 2.95
C LEU A 164 -15.86 7.77 3.79
N ILE A 165 -15.61 7.73 5.11
CA ILE A 165 -16.23 6.75 6.02
C ILE A 165 -17.69 7.13 6.37
N ASP A 166 -18.17 8.32 6.00
CA ASP A 166 -19.55 8.78 6.23
C ASP A 166 -20.57 8.16 5.27
N GLY A 167 -20.46 6.84 5.08
CA GLY A 167 -21.37 6.05 4.23
C GLY A 167 -22.47 5.29 4.99
N LEU A 168 -22.38 5.20 6.32
CA LEU A 168 -23.36 4.53 7.18
C LEU A 168 -23.73 5.40 8.40
N ASP A 169 -25.00 5.29 8.82
CA ASP A 169 -25.55 5.98 9.99
C ASP A 169 -24.67 5.87 11.22
N GLY A 170 -24.14 6.99 11.68
CA GLY A 170 -23.34 7.10 12.88
C GLY A 170 -21.89 6.65 12.76
N LEU A 171 -21.48 6.03 11.65
CA LEU A 171 -20.15 5.44 11.51
C LEU A 171 -19.02 6.48 11.62
N ALA A 172 -19.10 7.55 10.83
CA ALA A 172 -18.09 8.61 10.86
C ALA A 172 -18.05 9.35 12.19
N ALA A 173 -19.21 9.75 12.69
CA ALA A 173 -19.32 10.46 13.98
C ALA A 173 -18.80 9.61 15.15
N GLY A 174 -19.17 8.32 15.21
CA GLY A 174 -18.71 7.44 16.28
C GLY A 174 -17.23 7.09 16.20
N SER A 175 -16.69 6.81 14.99
CA SER A 175 -15.26 6.61 14.79
C SER A 175 -14.46 7.86 15.19
N ALA A 176 -14.94 9.04 14.81
CA ALA A 176 -14.38 10.32 15.22
C ALA A 176 -14.37 10.54 16.73
N LEU A 177 -15.40 10.08 17.45
CA LEU A 177 -15.46 10.17 18.89
C LEU A 177 -14.32 9.38 19.55
N PHE A 178 -14.07 8.13 19.13
CA PHE A 178 -12.92 7.34 19.64
C PHE A 178 -11.60 8.05 19.39
N SER A 179 -11.39 8.56 18.17
CA SER A 179 -10.20 9.32 17.80
C SER A 179 -10.05 10.61 18.64
N THR A 180 -11.16 11.32 18.89
CA THR A 180 -11.16 12.54 19.70
C THR A 180 -10.76 12.25 21.15
N VAL A 181 -11.24 11.14 21.74
CA VAL A 181 -10.85 10.70 23.08
C VAL A 181 -9.35 10.42 23.17
N VAL A 182 -8.78 9.76 22.16
CA VAL A 182 -7.33 9.54 22.13
C VAL A 182 -6.55 10.85 22.09
N VAL A 183 -6.92 11.77 21.18
CA VAL A 183 -6.24 13.07 21.08
C VAL A 183 -6.39 13.87 22.39
N PHE A 184 -7.53 13.78 23.07
CA PHE A 184 -7.73 14.37 24.39
C PHE A 184 -6.77 13.78 25.43
N VAL A 185 -6.69 12.45 25.54
CA VAL A 185 -5.79 11.77 26.51
C VAL A 185 -4.35 12.20 26.27
N VAL A 186 -3.89 12.15 25.02
CA VAL A 186 -2.53 12.59 24.63
C VAL A 186 -2.30 14.06 24.99
N ALA A 187 -3.27 14.93 24.73
CA ALA A 187 -3.17 16.35 25.05
C ALA A 187 -3.05 16.60 26.57
N VAL A 188 -3.77 15.84 27.38
CA VAL A 188 -3.66 15.90 28.85
C VAL A 188 -2.27 15.43 29.30
N PHE A 189 -1.78 14.30 28.79
CA PHE A 189 -0.44 13.80 29.11
C PHE A 189 0.67 14.80 28.73
N ASN A 190 0.52 15.48 27.60
CA ASN A 190 1.47 16.50 27.12
C ASN A 190 1.26 17.88 27.77
N GLY A 191 0.33 18.03 28.72
CA GLY A 191 0.02 19.29 29.38
C GLY A 191 -0.52 20.39 28.42
N SER A 192 -1.16 20.01 27.31
CA SER A 192 -1.70 20.94 26.32
C SER A 192 -3.14 21.32 26.65
N THR A 193 -3.33 22.34 27.50
CA THR A 193 -4.66 22.80 27.95
C THR A 193 -5.57 23.21 26.80
N LEU A 194 -5.05 23.92 25.79
CA LEU A 194 -5.83 24.32 24.61
C LEU A 194 -6.37 23.12 23.84
N VAL A 195 -5.50 22.16 23.51
CA VAL A 195 -5.91 20.97 22.74
C VAL A 195 -6.90 20.13 23.56
N SER A 196 -6.69 19.99 24.89
CA SER A 196 -7.61 19.28 25.77
C SER A 196 -9.01 19.93 25.82
N LEU A 197 -9.09 21.27 25.86
CA LEU A 197 -10.37 21.97 25.82
C LEU A 197 -11.08 21.80 24.48
N LEU A 198 -10.35 21.98 23.36
CA LEU A 198 -10.92 21.84 22.03
C LEU A 198 -11.38 20.39 21.73
N THR A 199 -10.63 19.39 22.17
CA THR A 199 -11.03 17.99 22.00
C THR A 199 -12.26 17.62 22.83
N LEU A 200 -12.39 18.14 24.06
CA LEU A 200 -13.58 17.91 24.87
C LEU A 200 -14.82 18.62 24.30
N ALA A 201 -14.67 19.86 23.80
CA ALA A 201 -15.76 20.55 23.11
C ALA A 201 -16.18 19.77 21.84
N LEU A 202 -15.24 19.22 21.08
CA LEU A 202 -15.52 18.41 19.91
C LEU A 202 -16.19 17.08 20.30
N ALA A 203 -15.66 16.37 21.31
CA ALA A 203 -16.23 15.11 21.79
C ALA A 203 -17.69 15.27 22.27
N GLY A 204 -17.97 16.32 23.07
CA GLY A 204 -19.31 16.61 23.52
C GLY A 204 -20.28 16.94 22.39
N SER A 205 -19.83 17.76 21.41
CA SER A 205 -20.66 18.11 20.25
C SER A 205 -20.97 16.90 19.36
N ILE A 206 -19.99 16.02 19.13
CA ILE A 206 -20.18 14.77 18.36
C ILE A 206 -21.14 13.83 19.13
N LEU A 207 -20.94 13.66 20.43
CA LEU A 207 -21.77 12.76 21.24
C LEU A 207 -23.24 13.23 21.31
N GLY A 208 -23.49 14.53 21.46
CA GLY A 208 -24.83 15.11 21.43
C GLY A 208 -25.54 14.88 20.09
N PHE A 209 -24.83 15.03 18.97
CA PHE A 209 -25.33 14.76 17.64
C PHE A 209 -25.55 13.27 17.39
N LEU A 210 -24.67 12.40 17.86
CA LEU A 210 -24.70 10.95 17.61
C LEU A 210 -25.99 10.30 18.06
N ARG A 211 -26.69 10.86 19.07
CA ARG A 211 -28.01 10.38 19.50
C ARG A 211 -29.04 10.39 18.37
N PHE A 212 -28.91 11.29 17.42
CA PHE A 212 -29.84 11.45 16.28
C PHE A 212 -29.31 10.82 15.00
N ASN A 213 -28.01 10.60 14.93
CA ASN A 213 -27.34 10.05 13.74
C ASN A 213 -27.05 8.53 13.84
N PHE A 214 -27.09 7.93 15.07
CA PHE A 214 -26.93 6.48 15.23
C PHE A 214 -28.09 5.72 14.58
N ASN A 215 -27.78 4.57 14.00
CA ASN A 215 -28.73 3.77 13.21
C ASN A 215 -29.97 3.30 14.01
N PRO A 216 -31.20 3.55 13.56
CA PRO A 216 -31.56 4.29 12.34
C PRO A 216 -31.43 5.80 12.53
N ALA A 217 -30.71 6.47 11.61
CA ALA A 217 -30.51 7.91 11.68
C ALA A 217 -31.79 8.69 11.43
N THR A 218 -31.89 9.87 12.03
CA THR A 218 -32.96 10.85 11.82
C THR A 218 -32.45 12.14 11.18
N ILE A 219 -31.13 12.30 11.09
CA ILE A 219 -30.40 13.36 10.40
C ILE A 219 -29.01 12.82 10.02
N PHE A 220 -28.57 13.12 8.80
CA PHE A 220 -27.22 12.76 8.34
C PHE A 220 -26.20 13.82 8.75
N LEU A 221 -24.95 13.39 8.90
CA LEU A 221 -23.82 14.26 9.26
C LEU A 221 -23.57 15.32 8.18
N GLY A 222 -23.57 14.92 6.92
CA GLY A 222 -23.29 15.75 5.75
C GLY A 222 -21.81 16.07 5.58
N ASP A 223 -21.46 16.67 4.45
CA ASP A 223 -20.09 17.11 4.17
C ASP A 223 -19.66 18.24 5.09
N CYS A 224 -20.59 19.10 5.54
CA CYS A 224 -20.33 20.12 6.54
C CYS A 224 -19.86 19.55 7.88
N GLY A 225 -20.34 18.35 8.25
CA GLY A 225 -19.93 17.68 9.49
C GLY A 225 -18.67 16.84 9.32
N SER A 226 -18.64 15.96 8.33
CA SER A 226 -17.55 15.01 8.12
C SER A 226 -16.23 15.69 7.77
N LEU A 227 -16.24 16.69 6.87
CA LEU A 227 -15.06 17.49 6.54
C LEU A 227 -14.58 18.31 7.74
N PHE A 228 -15.48 18.96 8.48
CA PHE A 228 -15.11 19.72 9.67
C PHE A 228 -14.48 18.83 10.74
N ILE A 229 -15.08 17.70 11.07
CA ILE A 229 -14.55 16.77 12.08
C ILE A 229 -13.18 16.25 11.66
N GLY A 230 -13.02 15.79 10.41
CA GLY A 230 -11.75 15.30 9.89
C GLY A 230 -10.65 16.37 9.93
N PHE A 231 -10.98 17.59 9.51
CA PHE A 231 -10.07 18.73 9.59
C PHE A 231 -9.69 19.05 11.05
N MET A 232 -10.65 19.15 11.96
CA MET A 232 -10.38 19.43 13.37
C MET A 232 -9.50 18.36 14.01
N LEU A 233 -9.76 17.08 13.74
CA LEU A 233 -8.93 16.00 14.24
C LEU A 233 -7.50 16.05 13.68
N SER A 234 -7.34 16.37 12.39
CA SER A 234 -6.01 16.53 11.79
C SER A 234 -5.23 17.70 12.42
N ALA A 235 -5.88 18.84 12.64
CA ALA A 235 -5.28 20.04 13.23
C ALA A 235 -4.95 19.86 14.72
N LEU A 236 -5.88 19.24 15.50
CA LEU A 236 -5.68 18.99 16.92
C LEU A 236 -4.59 17.93 17.17
N ALA A 237 -4.49 16.93 16.31
CA ALA A 237 -3.40 15.95 16.34
C ALA A 237 -2.04 16.64 16.11
N LEU A 238 -1.93 17.53 15.11
CA LEU A 238 -0.72 18.32 14.87
C LEU A 238 -0.37 19.21 16.07
N ALA A 239 -1.37 19.90 16.63
CA ALA A 239 -1.17 20.76 17.80
C ALA A 239 -0.72 19.98 19.05
N GLY A 240 -1.25 18.77 19.23
CA GLY A 240 -0.88 17.86 20.34
C GLY A 240 0.51 17.29 20.17
N ALA A 241 0.91 16.97 18.94
CA ALA A 241 2.22 16.38 18.62
C ALA A 241 3.39 17.36 18.77
N GLN A 242 3.18 18.67 18.62
CA GLN A 242 4.25 19.69 18.68
C GLN A 242 5.00 19.75 20.01
N LYS A 243 4.37 19.32 21.12
CA LYS A 243 5.00 19.35 22.44
C LYS A 243 5.78 18.07 22.78
N ALA A 244 5.71 17.05 21.96
CA ALA A 244 6.41 15.78 22.14
C ALA A 244 7.01 15.32 20.82
N PRO A 245 8.20 15.83 20.42
CA PRO A 245 8.86 15.46 19.17
C PRO A 245 9.46 14.05 19.23
N THR A 246 8.64 13.06 19.41
CA THR A 246 9.02 11.66 19.41
C THR A 246 8.30 10.90 18.30
N ILE A 247 8.89 9.78 17.86
CA ILE A 247 8.25 8.81 16.95
C ILE A 247 6.80 8.53 17.37
N ILE A 248 6.57 8.44 18.67
CA ILE A 248 5.31 8.12 19.30
C ILE A 248 4.25 9.21 19.06
N ALA A 249 4.63 10.48 19.08
CA ALA A 249 3.69 11.59 18.91
C ALA A 249 3.00 11.62 17.53
N VAL A 250 3.67 11.14 16.49
CA VAL A 250 3.10 11.01 15.13
C VAL A 250 2.37 9.67 14.98
N ALA A 251 2.90 8.60 15.60
CA ALA A 251 2.31 7.28 15.49
C ALA A 251 0.92 7.18 16.16
N ILE A 252 0.72 7.85 17.30
CA ILE A 252 -0.56 7.80 18.03
C ILE A 252 -1.73 8.29 17.17
N PRO A 253 -1.72 9.50 16.57
CA PRO A 253 -2.81 9.94 15.71
C PRO A 253 -3.02 9.02 14.50
N VAL A 254 -1.93 8.58 13.85
CA VAL A 254 -2.02 7.67 12.69
C VAL A 254 -2.74 6.38 13.07
N VAL A 255 -2.37 5.77 14.20
CA VAL A 255 -3.02 4.54 14.68
C VAL A 255 -4.45 4.83 15.13
N SER A 256 -4.73 5.93 15.86
CA SER A 256 -6.08 6.23 16.35
C SER A 256 -7.07 6.53 15.21
N PHE A 257 -6.59 7.09 14.08
CA PHE A 257 -7.39 7.30 12.87
C PHE A 257 -7.36 6.07 11.94
N GLY A 258 -6.96 4.91 12.48
CA GLY A 258 -6.67 3.70 11.71
C GLY A 258 -7.80 3.23 10.82
N LEU A 259 -9.06 3.23 11.30
CA LEU A 259 -10.19 2.81 10.47
C LEU A 259 -10.43 3.75 9.27
N PRO A 260 -10.56 5.09 9.41
CA PRO A 260 -10.65 6.01 8.27
C PRO A 260 -9.48 5.93 7.31
N ILE A 261 -8.24 5.85 7.84
CA ILE A 261 -7.03 5.73 7.02
C ILE A 261 -7.03 4.41 6.23
N LEU A 262 -7.38 3.30 6.88
CA LEU A 262 -7.43 1.98 6.25
C LEU A 262 -8.45 1.94 5.11
N GLU A 263 -9.69 2.44 5.34
CA GLU A 263 -10.72 2.54 4.31
C GLU A 263 -10.24 3.33 3.09
N THR A 264 -9.68 4.51 3.34
CA THR A 264 -9.19 5.38 2.27
C THR A 264 -8.03 4.73 1.52
N THR A 265 -7.05 4.16 2.24
CA THR A 265 -5.88 3.51 1.65
C THR A 265 -6.29 2.32 0.79
N LEU A 266 -7.15 1.44 1.30
CA LEU A 266 -7.66 0.29 0.54
C LEU A 266 -8.41 0.73 -0.71
N SER A 267 -9.24 1.78 -0.62
CA SER A 267 -9.96 2.34 -1.76
C SER A 267 -9.02 2.91 -2.82
N VAL A 268 -8.01 3.70 -2.41
CA VAL A 268 -7.01 4.29 -3.32
C VAL A 268 -6.18 3.19 -3.98
N VAL A 269 -5.65 2.25 -3.21
CA VAL A 269 -4.82 1.13 -3.71
C VAL A 269 -5.61 0.30 -4.72
N ARG A 270 -6.84 -0.07 -4.40
CA ARG A 270 -7.70 -0.85 -5.28
C ARG A 270 -7.96 -0.12 -6.61
N ARG A 271 -8.28 1.18 -6.58
CA ARG A 271 -8.49 1.97 -7.79
C ARG A 271 -7.25 2.07 -8.66
N LEU A 272 -6.07 2.25 -8.05
CA LEU A 272 -4.80 2.26 -8.76
C LEU A 272 -4.53 0.92 -9.46
N ILE A 273 -4.78 -0.20 -8.78
CA ILE A 273 -4.59 -1.54 -9.34
C ILE A 273 -5.59 -1.81 -10.48
N SER A 274 -6.86 -1.41 -10.29
CA SER A 274 -7.91 -1.61 -11.29
C SER A 274 -7.86 -0.59 -12.44
N GLY A 275 -6.90 0.34 -12.47
CA GLY A 275 -6.80 1.38 -13.49
C GLY A 275 -7.97 2.37 -13.50
N ARG A 276 -8.73 2.47 -12.40
CA ARG A 276 -9.89 3.37 -12.30
C ARG A 276 -9.47 4.76 -11.82
N PRO A 277 -10.15 5.83 -12.28
CA PRO A 277 -9.90 7.19 -11.78
C PRO A 277 -10.10 7.28 -10.27
N LEU A 278 -9.21 8.01 -9.58
CA LEU A 278 -9.22 8.12 -8.11
C LEU A 278 -10.49 8.75 -7.54
N PHE A 279 -11.17 9.60 -8.30
CA PHE A 279 -12.34 10.38 -7.87
C PHE A 279 -13.69 9.81 -8.33
N THR A 280 -13.73 8.57 -8.79
CA THR A 280 -15.00 7.91 -9.11
C THR A 280 -15.66 7.35 -7.85
N ALA A 281 -16.99 7.24 -7.87
CA ALA A 281 -17.73 6.60 -6.79
C ALA A 281 -17.33 5.12 -6.66
N ASP A 282 -17.08 4.65 -5.44
CA ASP A 282 -16.71 3.29 -5.13
C ASP A 282 -17.75 2.64 -4.21
N ARG A 283 -18.13 1.40 -4.49
CA ARG A 283 -19.07 0.61 -3.67
C ARG A 283 -18.39 -0.51 -2.90
N GLU A 284 -17.06 -0.57 -2.94
CA GLU A 284 -16.29 -1.69 -2.38
C GLU A 284 -15.62 -1.34 -1.05
N HIS A 285 -16.16 -0.36 -0.30
CA HIS A 285 -15.72 -0.04 1.04
C HIS A 285 -15.95 -1.22 2.00
N ILE A 286 -15.16 -1.30 3.09
CA ILE A 286 -15.27 -2.37 4.11
C ILE A 286 -16.72 -2.50 4.60
N HIS A 287 -17.38 -1.37 4.87
CA HIS A 287 -18.76 -1.38 5.33
C HIS A 287 -19.75 -1.94 4.28
N HIS A 288 -19.54 -1.66 2.99
CA HIS A 288 -20.36 -2.27 1.92
C HIS A 288 -20.12 -3.78 1.81
N LYS A 289 -18.86 -4.22 1.91
CA LYS A 289 -18.53 -5.66 1.91
C LYS A 289 -19.18 -6.41 3.05
N LEU A 290 -19.18 -5.82 4.25
CA LEU A 290 -19.86 -6.42 5.41
C LEU A 290 -21.38 -6.49 5.21
N LEU A 291 -22.01 -5.50 4.56
CA LEU A 291 -23.44 -5.54 4.19
C LEU A 291 -23.71 -6.62 3.14
N GLU A 292 -22.86 -6.77 2.12
CA GLU A 292 -22.94 -7.84 1.11
C GLU A 292 -22.87 -9.24 1.73
N HIS A 293 -22.15 -9.41 2.85
CA HIS A 293 -22.14 -10.66 3.64
C HIS A 293 -23.41 -10.88 4.49
N GLY A 294 -24.47 -10.09 4.26
CA GLY A 294 -25.78 -10.26 4.91
C GLY A 294 -25.88 -9.68 6.33
N MET A 295 -24.93 -8.84 6.75
CA MET A 295 -25.00 -8.18 8.04
C MET A 295 -25.95 -6.98 8.01
N SER A 296 -26.73 -6.76 9.07
CA SER A 296 -27.55 -5.57 9.18
C SER A 296 -26.69 -4.30 9.39
N PRO A 297 -27.10 -3.11 8.89
CA PRO A 297 -26.34 -1.86 9.03
C PRO A 297 -25.91 -1.58 10.47
N ARG A 298 -26.79 -1.78 11.42
CA ARG A 298 -26.49 -1.61 12.86
C ARG A 298 -25.37 -2.53 13.34
N LYS A 299 -25.35 -3.80 12.91
CA LYS A 299 -24.27 -4.75 13.27
C LYS A 299 -22.95 -4.32 12.68
N VAL A 300 -22.94 -3.89 11.41
CA VAL A 300 -21.74 -3.37 10.73
C VAL A 300 -21.16 -2.19 11.49
N VAL A 301 -21.97 -1.20 11.86
CA VAL A 301 -21.52 -0.02 12.62
C VAL A 301 -20.94 -0.41 13.96
N VAL A 302 -21.58 -1.33 14.72
CA VAL A 302 -21.08 -1.79 16.01
C VAL A 302 -19.74 -2.54 15.86
N ILE A 303 -19.57 -3.37 14.84
CA ILE A 303 -18.29 -4.04 14.55
C ILE A 303 -17.20 -3.00 14.24
N LEU A 304 -17.50 -2.02 13.39
CA LEU A 304 -16.53 -0.98 13.01
C LEU A 304 -16.21 -0.04 14.19
N TYR A 305 -17.16 0.16 15.14
CA TYR A 305 -16.88 0.82 16.41
C TYR A 305 -15.91 0.00 17.27
N ALA A 306 -16.08 -1.32 17.34
CA ALA A 306 -15.13 -2.19 18.05
C ALA A 306 -13.73 -2.11 17.43
N VAL A 307 -13.64 -2.06 16.10
CA VAL A 307 -12.37 -1.85 15.38
C VAL A 307 -11.78 -0.47 15.70
N SER A 308 -12.60 0.61 15.67
CA SER A 308 -12.14 1.95 16.04
C SER A 308 -11.67 2.03 17.50
N ALA A 309 -12.38 1.37 18.42
CA ALA A 309 -11.99 1.26 19.83
C ALA A 309 -10.68 0.49 20.00
N LEU A 310 -10.48 -0.59 19.24
CA LEU A 310 -9.21 -1.34 19.22
C LEU A 310 -8.05 -0.46 18.74
N PHE A 311 -8.22 0.27 17.65
CA PHE A 311 -7.21 1.23 17.17
C PHE A 311 -6.94 2.31 18.23
N ALA A 312 -7.97 2.84 18.88
CA ALA A 312 -7.84 3.81 19.97
C ALA A 312 -7.02 3.23 21.15
N LEU A 313 -7.32 2.02 21.59
CA LEU A 313 -6.58 1.34 22.67
C LEU A 313 -5.14 1.06 22.28
N LEU A 314 -4.90 0.55 21.06
CA LEU A 314 -3.55 0.30 20.55
C LEU A 314 -2.74 1.61 20.45
N SER A 315 -3.37 2.71 20.05
CA SER A 315 -2.71 4.01 19.99
C SER A 315 -2.35 4.54 21.38
N LEU A 316 -3.22 4.38 22.39
CA LEU A 316 -2.93 4.75 23.78
C LEU A 316 -1.84 3.87 24.39
N PHE A 317 -1.75 2.61 23.98
CA PHE A 317 -0.67 1.71 24.41
C PHE A 317 0.71 2.22 23.99
N LEU A 318 0.81 3.01 22.90
CA LEU A 318 2.05 3.66 22.47
C LEU A 318 2.54 4.75 23.46
N LEU A 319 1.70 5.22 24.38
CA LEU A 319 2.13 6.13 25.46
C LEU A 319 3.08 5.44 26.46
N TRP A 320 3.11 4.11 26.48
CA TRP A 320 3.99 3.36 27.36
C TRP A 320 5.44 3.38 26.85
N PRO A 321 6.40 3.86 27.62
CA PRO A 321 7.76 4.14 27.15
C PRO A 321 8.64 2.87 27.06
N SER A 322 8.25 1.88 26.28
CA SER A 322 9.09 0.73 25.96
C SER A 322 9.43 0.70 24.46
N GLY A 323 10.69 0.48 24.11
CA GLY A 323 11.15 0.53 22.70
C GLY A 323 10.47 -0.48 21.78
N ASN A 324 9.85 -1.54 22.32
CA ASN A 324 9.22 -2.62 21.57
C ASN A 324 7.72 -2.42 21.33
N THR A 325 7.08 -1.43 21.98
CA THR A 325 5.62 -1.22 21.88
C THR A 325 5.16 -0.89 20.47
N LEU A 326 5.91 -0.06 19.74
CA LEU A 326 5.58 0.28 18.35
C LEU A 326 5.60 -0.95 17.46
N GLY A 327 6.62 -1.79 17.57
CA GLY A 327 6.73 -3.03 16.79
C GLY A 327 5.57 -3.98 17.06
N LEU A 328 5.19 -4.15 18.34
CA LEU A 328 4.05 -4.98 18.73
C LEU A 328 2.72 -4.44 18.17
N VAL A 329 2.50 -3.13 18.30
CA VAL A 329 1.29 -2.49 17.77
C VAL A 329 1.20 -2.65 16.26
N LEU A 330 2.29 -2.43 15.52
CA LEU A 330 2.33 -2.61 14.07
C LEU A 330 2.11 -4.07 13.68
N LEU A 331 2.66 -5.02 14.44
CA LEU A 331 2.42 -6.45 14.22
C LEU A 331 0.94 -6.82 14.38
N VAL A 332 0.30 -6.37 15.47
CA VAL A 332 -1.13 -6.62 15.73
C VAL A 332 -1.99 -6.01 14.63
N ILE A 333 -1.73 -4.75 14.27
CA ILE A 333 -2.46 -4.06 13.20
C ILE A 333 -2.24 -4.76 11.85
N GLY A 334 -1.00 -5.06 11.48
CA GLY A 334 -0.67 -5.73 10.23
C GLY A 334 -1.34 -7.10 10.11
N THR A 335 -1.30 -7.88 11.19
CA THR A 335 -1.98 -9.18 11.26
C THR A 335 -3.50 -9.03 11.14
N GLY A 336 -4.09 -8.06 11.84
CA GLY A 336 -5.53 -7.76 11.76
C GLY A 336 -5.96 -7.34 10.35
N ILE A 337 -5.20 -6.47 9.69
CA ILE A 337 -5.44 -6.05 8.30
C ILE A 337 -5.32 -7.25 7.35
N TRP A 338 -4.27 -8.06 7.51
CA TRP A 338 -4.09 -9.27 6.71
C TRP A 338 -5.29 -10.21 6.77
N PHE A 339 -5.74 -10.55 7.99
CA PHE A 339 -6.92 -11.39 8.18
C PHE A 339 -8.20 -10.74 7.64
N GLY A 340 -8.37 -9.42 7.87
CA GLY A 340 -9.52 -8.66 7.38
C GLY A 340 -9.61 -8.68 5.85
N VAL A 341 -8.51 -8.40 5.15
CA VAL A 341 -8.43 -8.42 3.68
C VAL A 341 -8.72 -9.82 3.14
N GLN A 342 -8.19 -10.86 3.76
CA GLN A 342 -8.44 -12.25 3.38
C GLN A 342 -9.93 -12.62 3.54
N HIS A 343 -10.54 -12.23 4.66
CA HIS A 343 -11.92 -12.58 4.98
C HIS A 343 -12.94 -11.82 4.12
N LEU A 344 -12.64 -10.57 3.76
CA LEU A 344 -13.51 -9.73 2.94
C LEU A 344 -13.44 -10.06 1.44
N GLY A 345 -12.53 -10.95 1.01
CA GLY A 345 -12.49 -11.50 -0.34
C GLY A 345 -12.25 -10.48 -1.44
N TYR A 346 -11.40 -9.50 -1.24
CA TYR A 346 -11.03 -8.54 -2.28
C TYR A 346 -10.30 -9.22 -3.43
N LEU A 347 -10.91 -9.25 -4.61
CA LEU A 347 -10.39 -9.92 -5.80
C LEU A 347 -9.05 -9.36 -6.27
N GLU A 348 -8.84 -8.06 -6.12
CA GLU A 348 -7.63 -7.37 -6.55
C GLU A 348 -6.37 -7.86 -5.82
N PHE A 349 -6.48 -8.20 -4.54
CA PHE A 349 -5.34 -8.73 -3.78
C PHE A 349 -4.96 -10.16 -4.20
N TRP A 350 -5.94 -10.95 -4.66
CA TRP A 350 -5.66 -12.26 -5.26
C TRP A 350 -4.95 -12.12 -6.59
N GLU A 351 -5.35 -11.15 -7.43
CA GLU A 351 -4.68 -10.87 -8.70
C GLU A 351 -3.25 -10.35 -8.50
N ILE A 352 -3.00 -9.46 -7.52
CA ILE A 352 -1.64 -9.03 -7.17
C ILE A 352 -0.77 -10.22 -6.81
N ARG A 353 -1.27 -11.12 -5.96
CA ARG A 353 -0.53 -12.34 -5.58
C ARG A 353 -0.20 -13.18 -6.81
N ARG A 354 -1.17 -13.37 -7.70
CA ARG A 354 -0.98 -14.12 -8.96
C ARG A 354 0.04 -13.43 -9.87
N VAL A 355 -0.04 -12.11 -10.04
CA VAL A 355 0.93 -11.33 -10.82
C VAL A 355 2.33 -11.40 -10.20
N ALA A 356 2.43 -11.25 -8.88
CA ALA A 356 3.72 -11.37 -8.18
C ALA A 356 4.34 -12.77 -8.36
N GLN A 357 3.53 -13.84 -8.25
CA GLN A 357 3.99 -15.20 -8.52
C GLN A 357 4.50 -15.34 -9.96
N ARG A 358 3.73 -14.88 -10.95
CA ARG A 358 4.14 -14.90 -12.37
C ARG A 358 5.41 -14.09 -12.61
N THR A 359 5.57 -12.95 -11.96
CA THR A 359 6.78 -12.13 -12.08
C THR A 359 8.01 -12.84 -11.52
N ILE A 360 7.86 -13.57 -10.41
CA ILE A 360 8.95 -14.39 -9.83
C ILE A 360 9.32 -15.54 -10.79
N GLU A 361 8.33 -16.21 -11.37
CA GLU A 361 8.52 -17.28 -12.35
C GLU A 361 9.20 -16.74 -13.61
N GLN A 362 8.74 -15.60 -14.15
CA GLN A 362 9.35 -14.94 -15.33
C GLN A 362 10.80 -14.51 -15.07
N ARG A 363 11.12 -14.08 -13.84
CA ARG A 363 12.49 -13.77 -13.46
C ARG A 363 13.38 -15.02 -13.52
N GLY A 364 12.87 -16.18 -13.09
CA GLY A 364 13.56 -17.45 -13.19
C GLY A 364 13.89 -17.80 -14.65
N ILE A 365 12.87 -17.73 -15.54
CA ILE A 365 13.04 -17.95 -16.98
C ILE A 365 14.11 -16.99 -17.56
N PHE A 366 14.00 -15.69 -17.26
CA PHE A 366 14.94 -14.68 -17.76
C PHE A 366 16.39 -14.96 -17.34
N VAL A 367 16.63 -15.34 -16.08
CA VAL A 367 17.98 -15.64 -15.57
C VAL A 367 18.55 -16.88 -16.26
N ASN A 368 17.73 -17.92 -16.44
CA ASN A 368 18.13 -19.17 -17.08
C ASN A 368 18.43 -18.96 -18.57
N ASP A 369 17.56 -18.22 -19.27
CA ASP A 369 17.77 -17.88 -20.69
C ASP A 369 19.02 -17.03 -20.89
N LEU A 370 19.31 -16.11 -19.97
CA LEU A 370 20.52 -15.29 -20.02
C LEU A 370 21.78 -16.15 -19.87
N ALA A 371 21.76 -17.20 -19.03
CA ALA A 371 22.88 -18.13 -18.89
C ALA A 371 23.14 -18.90 -20.18
N ILE A 372 22.08 -19.38 -20.85
CA ILE A 372 22.20 -20.06 -22.15
C ILE A 372 22.71 -19.10 -23.26
N ARG A 373 22.19 -17.87 -23.33
CA ARG A 373 22.65 -16.87 -24.28
C ARG A 373 24.13 -16.53 -24.11
N ARG A 374 24.61 -16.41 -22.85
CA ARG A 374 26.04 -16.20 -22.58
C ARG A 374 26.86 -17.38 -23.02
N ALA A 375 26.41 -18.61 -22.74
CA ALA A 375 27.09 -19.81 -23.22
C ALA A 375 27.18 -19.85 -24.77
N ILE A 376 26.12 -19.48 -25.48
CA ILE A 376 26.11 -19.37 -26.95
C ILE A 376 27.17 -18.37 -27.41
N GLU A 377 27.30 -17.21 -26.79
CA GLU A 377 28.32 -16.22 -27.20
C GLU A 377 29.74 -16.68 -26.87
N GLU A 378 29.97 -17.30 -25.73
CA GLU A 378 31.28 -17.85 -25.34
C GLU A 378 31.69 -19.01 -26.27
N LEU A 379 30.75 -19.90 -26.64
CA LEU A 379 30.98 -21.00 -27.57
C LEU A 379 31.41 -20.54 -28.96
N LYS A 380 30.94 -19.37 -29.44
CA LYS A 380 31.35 -18.83 -30.74
C LYS A 380 32.86 -18.60 -30.86
N SER A 381 33.53 -18.26 -29.78
CA SER A 381 34.96 -17.99 -29.73
C SER A 381 35.82 -19.16 -29.20
N SER A 382 35.15 -20.22 -28.69
CA SER A 382 35.84 -21.36 -28.11
C SER A 382 36.30 -22.36 -29.21
N GLY A 383 37.51 -22.90 -29.04
CA GLY A 383 38.11 -23.92 -29.91
C GLY A 383 38.80 -25.03 -29.10
N ASP A 384 38.59 -25.12 -27.78
CA ASP A 384 39.16 -26.14 -26.92
C ASP A 384 38.03 -26.95 -26.26
N TYR A 385 38.11 -28.27 -26.36
CA TYR A 385 37.11 -29.20 -25.84
C TYR A 385 36.88 -29.06 -24.33
N ALA A 386 37.98 -28.93 -23.55
CA ALA A 386 37.88 -28.77 -22.10
C ALA A 386 37.14 -27.47 -21.73
N HIS A 387 37.45 -26.41 -22.46
CA HIS A 387 36.80 -25.11 -22.26
C HIS A 387 35.31 -25.13 -22.63
N ILE A 388 34.93 -25.84 -23.70
CA ILE A 388 33.52 -26.07 -24.09
C ILE A 388 32.77 -26.79 -22.98
N CYS A 389 33.33 -27.84 -22.37
CA CYS A 389 32.72 -28.55 -21.24
C CYS A 389 32.54 -27.65 -20.04
N ASP A 390 33.48 -26.75 -19.71
CA ASP A 390 33.36 -25.80 -18.61
C ASP A 390 32.29 -24.74 -18.87
N ILE A 391 32.14 -24.23 -20.11
CA ILE A 391 31.04 -23.34 -20.50
C ILE A 391 29.71 -24.02 -20.29
N LEU A 392 29.54 -25.24 -20.76
CA LEU A 392 28.29 -26.02 -20.58
C LEU A 392 27.97 -26.25 -19.11
N LYS A 393 28.98 -26.66 -18.32
CA LYS A 393 28.82 -26.84 -16.87
C LYS A 393 28.40 -25.54 -16.17
N SER A 394 29.00 -24.41 -16.52
CA SER A 394 28.66 -23.10 -15.98
C SER A 394 27.21 -22.71 -16.35
N ALA A 395 26.81 -22.91 -17.61
CA ALA A 395 25.47 -22.61 -18.10
C ALA A 395 24.39 -23.45 -17.43
N PHE A 396 24.63 -24.77 -17.25
CA PHE A 396 23.64 -25.68 -16.69
C PHE A 396 23.68 -25.79 -15.17
N SER A 397 24.76 -25.40 -14.50
CA SER A 397 24.84 -25.47 -13.03
C SER A 397 23.83 -24.59 -12.32
N ASN A 398 23.51 -23.44 -12.88
CA ASN A 398 22.57 -22.46 -12.31
C ASN A 398 21.16 -22.54 -12.91
N ASN A 399 20.93 -23.46 -13.84
CA ASN A 399 19.66 -23.69 -14.50
C ASN A 399 18.81 -24.76 -13.80
N ASP A 400 17.57 -24.96 -14.27
CA ASP A 400 16.61 -25.95 -13.78
C ASP A 400 16.96 -27.42 -14.16
N PHE A 401 18.05 -27.64 -14.87
CA PHE A 401 18.47 -28.96 -15.26
C PHE A 401 19.36 -29.61 -14.19
N ASP A 402 19.25 -30.93 -14.07
CA ASP A 402 20.01 -31.70 -13.09
C ASP A 402 21.31 -32.24 -13.66
N GLY A 403 21.39 -32.38 -15.01
CA GLY A 403 22.59 -32.81 -15.66
C GLY A 403 22.50 -32.80 -17.19
N PHE A 404 23.63 -33.06 -17.83
CA PHE A 404 23.69 -33.30 -19.26
C PHE A 404 24.75 -34.35 -19.60
N ILE A 405 24.56 -35.01 -20.74
CA ILE A 405 25.49 -35.96 -21.34
C ILE A 405 25.81 -35.46 -22.76
N LEU A 406 27.05 -35.15 -23.02
CA LEU A 406 27.55 -34.76 -24.32
C LEU A 406 28.27 -35.96 -24.94
N SER A 407 27.79 -36.45 -26.10
CA SER A 407 28.38 -37.55 -26.85
C SER A 407 28.86 -37.03 -28.21
N VAL A 408 30.15 -37.12 -28.46
CA VAL A 408 30.78 -36.64 -29.69
C VAL A 408 31.43 -37.80 -30.43
N LYS A 409 31.15 -37.93 -31.74
CA LYS A 409 31.70 -39.00 -32.59
C LYS A 409 33.19 -38.78 -32.76
N SER A 410 34.01 -39.83 -32.62
CA SER A 410 35.42 -39.81 -33.04
C SER A 410 35.50 -39.89 -34.54
N LEU A 411 36.27 -38.99 -35.18
CA LEU A 411 36.43 -38.93 -36.65
C LEU A 411 37.23 -40.10 -37.25
N SER A 412 37.74 -41.03 -36.41
CA SER A 412 38.62 -42.12 -36.86
C SER A 412 37.91 -43.33 -37.48
N ASP A 413 36.55 -43.35 -37.59
CA ASP A 413 35.82 -44.49 -38.12
C ASP A 413 34.83 -44.11 -39.23
N GLU A 414 35.31 -44.13 -40.50
CA GLU A 414 34.47 -43.97 -41.71
C GLU A 414 33.69 -45.23 -42.11
N SER A 415 33.66 -46.33 -41.32
CA SER A 415 33.05 -47.59 -41.71
C SER A 415 32.17 -48.23 -40.66
N SER A 416 30.97 -47.73 -40.41
CA SER A 416 29.80 -48.56 -40.07
C SER A 416 28.54 -47.70 -40.01
N ALA A 417 27.75 -47.76 -41.09
CA ALA A 417 26.36 -47.32 -41.10
C ALA A 417 25.47 -48.39 -40.43
N ASP A 418 25.52 -48.50 -39.13
CA ASP A 418 24.57 -49.30 -38.40
C ASP A 418 24.05 -48.54 -37.15
N SER A 419 22.79 -48.26 -37.17
CA SER A 419 22.10 -47.29 -36.31
C SER A 419 21.86 -47.73 -34.85
N ASP A 420 22.43 -48.81 -34.39
CA ASP A 420 22.15 -49.37 -33.04
C ASP A 420 23.37 -49.54 -32.10
N ALA A 421 24.57 -49.10 -32.51
CA ALA A 421 25.79 -49.21 -31.70
C ALA A 421 26.20 -47.88 -31.06
N TRP A 422 25.50 -47.44 -30.03
CA TRP A 422 25.81 -46.22 -29.26
C TRP A 422 27.01 -46.35 -28.30
N LEU A 423 27.82 -47.39 -28.39
CA LEU A 423 28.82 -47.78 -27.38
C LEU A 423 30.24 -48.04 -27.90
N GLY A 424 30.65 -47.50 -29.09
CA GLY A 424 32.02 -47.66 -29.59
C GLY A 424 32.73 -46.33 -29.72
N GLU A 425 33.86 -46.14 -29.00
CA GLU A 425 34.89 -45.05 -29.05
C GLU A 425 34.42 -43.60 -29.20
N ASN A 426 33.22 -43.26 -28.74
CA ASN A 426 32.75 -41.87 -28.66
C ASN A 426 33.29 -41.17 -27.41
N ARG A 427 33.79 -39.93 -27.55
CA ARG A 427 34.06 -39.09 -26.38
C ARG A 427 32.77 -38.73 -25.71
N CYS A 428 32.58 -39.17 -24.44
CA CYS A 428 31.42 -38.90 -23.64
C CYS A 428 31.80 -38.04 -22.44
N PHE A 429 31.15 -36.89 -22.29
CA PHE A 429 31.27 -36.03 -21.10
C PHE A 429 29.94 -35.98 -20.35
N GLU A 430 29.93 -36.45 -19.15
CA GLU A 430 28.74 -36.43 -18.27
C GLU A 430 28.97 -35.46 -17.09
N TRP A 431 27.98 -34.62 -16.86
CA TRP A 431 27.95 -33.75 -15.72
C TRP A 431 26.59 -33.81 -15.03
N GLU A 432 26.60 -33.95 -13.71
CA GLU A 432 25.41 -34.01 -12.87
C GLU A 432 25.60 -33.09 -11.65
N LYS A 433 24.53 -32.38 -11.26
CA LYS A 433 24.53 -31.57 -10.05
C LYS A 433 24.71 -32.47 -8.82
N ALA A 434 25.51 -32.02 -7.84
CA ALA A 434 25.73 -32.77 -6.59
C ALA A 434 24.45 -33.08 -5.82
N THR A 435 23.43 -32.25 -5.95
CA THR A 435 22.09 -32.45 -5.35
C THR A 435 21.23 -33.46 -6.06
N ALA A 436 21.51 -33.76 -7.33
CA ALA A 436 20.71 -34.63 -8.18
C ALA A 436 20.96 -36.11 -7.92
N SER A 437 22.17 -36.48 -7.49
CA SER A 437 22.58 -37.86 -7.17
C SER A 437 21.67 -38.54 -6.10
N ALA A 438 21.11 -37.75 -5.18
CA ALA A 438 20.19 -38.27 -4.16
C ALA A 438 18.83 -38.74 -4.71
N PHE A 439 18.45 -38.34 -5.93
CA PHE A 439 17.13 -38.59 -6.52
C PHE A 439 17.17 -39.60 -7.67
N ARG A 440 18.32 -40.10 -8.04
CA ARG A 440 18.57 -41.00 -9.21
C ARG A 440 17.71 -42.26 -9.19
N ASN A 441 17.33 -42.74 -8.02
CA ASN A 441 16.61 -44.04 -7.87
C ASN A 441 15.09 -43.90 -7.65
N GLN A 442 14.51 -42.71 -7.59
CA GLN A 442 13.14 -42.52 -7.09
C GLN A 442 12.18 -41.72 -7.99
N LYS A 443 12.65 -41.13 -9.10
CA LYS A 443 11.78 -40.22 -9.89
C LYS A 443 11.85 -40.49 -11.40
N ALA A 444 10.75 -40.21 -12.09
CA ALA A 444 10.70 -40.13 -13.54
C ALA A 444 11.69 -39.04 -14.03
N VAL A 445 12.32 -39.31 -15.15
CA VAL A 445 13.32 -38.38 -15.74
C VAL A 445 12.71 -37.72 -16.97
N TRP A 446 12.65 -36.41 -16.96
CA TRP A 446 12.43 -35.65 -18.18
C TRP A 446 13.77 -35.47 -18.89
N ASN A 447 13.81 -35.69 -20.20
CA ASN A 447 15.02 -35.52 -20.99
C ASN A 447 14.71 -34.87 -22.33
N LEU A 448 15.70 -34.12 -22.83
CA LEU A 448 15.71 -33.51 -24.15
C LEU A 448 17.04 -33.87 -24.81
N THR A 449 16.97 -34.56 -25.95
CA THR A 449 18.15 -34.88 -26.76
C THR A 449 18.18 -33.96 -27.98
N LEU A 450 19.29 -33.27 -28.14
CA LEU A 450 19.52 -32.34 -29.24
C LEU A 450 20.67 -32.89 -30.12
N GLU A 451 20.41 -33.05 -31.37
CA GLU A 451 21.43 -33.44 -32.35
C GLU A 451 22.36 -32.25 -32.62
N LEU A 452 23.64 -32.53 -32.72
CA LEU A 452 24.68 -31.55 -32.96
C LEU A 452 25.12 -31.63 -34.43
N VAL A 453 24.55 -30.73 -35.23
CA VAL A 453 24.83 -30.57 -36.64
C VAL A 453 25.50 -29.21 -36.85
N THR A 454 26.67 -29.20 -37.49
CA THR A 454 27.41 -27.95 -37.79
C THR A 454 26.70 -27.09 -38.82
N SER A 455 27.11 -25.84 -38.95
CA SER A 455 26.66 -24.95 -40.05
C SER A 455 27.00 -25.46 -41.45
N ALA A 456 27.97 -26.42 -41.57
CA ALA A 456 28.35 -27.13 -42.79
C ALA A 456 27.58 -28.44 -43.03
N ASP A 457 26.47 -28.69 -42.28
CA ASP A 457 25.61 -29.86 -42.34
C ASP A 457 26.32 -31.19 -41.94
N GLN A 458 27.38 -31.11 -41.13
CA GLN A 458 28.06 -32.27 -40.55
C GLN A 458 27.46 -32.65 -39.22
N TRP A 459 27.06 -33.90 -39.04
CA TRP A 459 26.61 -34.44 -37.77
C TRP A 459 27.82 -34.87 -36.92
N LEU A 460 27.98 -34.27 -35.74
CA LEU A 460 29.09 -34.50 -34.82
C LEU A 460 28.71 -35.32 -33.57
N GLY A 461 27.43 -35.44 -33.26
CA GLY A 461 26.99 -36.14 -32.06
C GLY A 461 25.65 -35.63 -31.49
N ALA A 462 25.48 -35.75 -30.20
CA ALA A 462 24.27 -35.29 -29.50
C ALA A 462 24.57 -34.81 -28.08
N ILE A 463 23.79 -33.86 -27.61
CA ILE A 463 23.72 -33.51 -26.18
C ILE A 463 22.37 -33.91 -25.61
N LYS A 464 22.38 -34.68 -24.53
CA LYS A 464 21.21 -35.08 -23.81
C LYS A 464 21.16 -34.30 -22.49
N ILE A 465 20.16 -33.43 -22.34
CA ILE A 465 19.92 -32.65 -21.12
C ILE A 465 18.80 -33.32 -20.35
N TYR A 466 18.93 -33.48 -19.05
CA TYR A 466 17.92 -34.14 -18.24
C TYR A 466 17.62 -33.44 -16.92
N ARG A 467 16.40 -33.71 -16.40
CA ARG A 467 15.91 -33.25 -15.12
C ARG A 467 15.12 -34.37 -14.43
N PHE A 468 15.33 -34.56 -13.15
CA PHE A 468 14.47 -35.42 -12.34
C PHE A 468 13.13 -34.72 -12.13
N TYR A 469 12.04 -35.43 -12.50
CA TYR A 469 10.70 -34.84 -12.50
C TYR A 469 10.29 -34.38 -11.10
N ASP A 470 9.94 -33.11 -11.02
CA ASP A 470 9.47 -32.44 -9.82
C ASP A 470 8.33 -31.51 -10.32
N ASP A 471 7.09 -31.72 -9.94
CA ASP A 471 5.85 -31.03 -10.42
C ASP A 471 5.95 -29.52 -10.73
N ARG A 472 7.15 -28.95 -10.69
CA ARG A 472 7.43 -27.55 -11.05
C ARG A 472 7.56 -27.39 -12.57
N PRO A 473 7.00 -26.31 -13.14
CA PRO A 473 7.20 -25.99 -14.57
C PRO A 473 8.69 -25.80 -14.91
N LEU A 474 9.07 -26.05 -16.14
CA LEU A 474 10.41 -25.78 -16.62
C LEU A 474 10.58 -24.26 -16.80
N LEU A 475 11.57 -23.69 -16.12
CA LEU A 475 11.85 -22.25 -16.15
C LEU A 475 12.93 -21.89 -17.19
N VAL A 476 12.77 -22.36 -18.41
CA VAL A 476 13.67 -22.08 -19.56
C VAL A 476 12.84 -22.00 -20.83
N ASP A 477 13.18 -21.08 -21.73
CA ASP A 477 12.60 -21.07 -23.08
C ASP A 477 13.18 -22.21 -23.91
N THR A 478 12.38 -23.23 -24.16
CA THR A 478 12.77 -24.40 -24.95
C THR A 478 13.17 -24.03 -26.37
N ASN A 479 12.60 -22.98 -26.96
CA ASN A 479 12.98 -22.53 -28.29
C ASN A 479 14.45 -22.06 -28.36
N LEU A 480 14.95 -21.43 -27.27
CA LEU A 480 16.34 -21.02 -27.18
C LEU A 480 17.30 -22.21 -27.21
N LEU A 481 16.94 -23.32 -26.56
CA LEU A 481 17.70 -24.56 -26.54
C LEU A 481 17.64 -25.30 -27.85
N THR A 482 16.49 -25.29 -28.54
CA THR A 482 16.30 -26.12 -29.74
C THR A 482 16.71 -25.46 -31.06
N SER A 483 16.70 -24.10 -31.13
CA SER A 483 16.92 -23.40 -32.42
C SER A 483 18.36 -22.94 -32.66
N GLY A 484 19.03 -22.38 -31.68
CA GLY A 484 20.34 -21.74 -31.90
C GLY A 484 21.51 -22.42 -31.19
N PHE A 485 21.24 -22.94 -29.98
CA PHE A 485 22.28 -23.54 -29.14
C PHE A 485 22.96 -24.78 -29.74
N PRO A 486 22.22 -25.78 -30.34
CA PRO A 486 22.87 -26.99 -30.84
C PRO A 486 23.84 -26.75 -31.98
N MET A 487 23.48 -25.87 -32.91
CA MET A 487 24.33 -25.52 -34.05
C MET A 487 25.63 -24.81 -33.63
N VAL A 488 25.52 -23.83 -32.71
CA VAL A 488 26.68 -23.12 -32.19
C VAL A 488 27.60 -24.04 -31.38
N LEU A 489 27.02 -24.97 -30.61
CA LEU A 489 27.79 -25.99 -29.89
C LEU A 489 28.48 -26.95 -30.85
N ALA A 490 27.79 -27.39 -31.94
CA ALA A 490 28.36 -28.24 -32.94
C ALA A 490 29.55 -27.56 -33.66
N ASP A 491 29.39 -26.29 -34.08
CA ASP A 491 30.49 -25.55 -34.72
C ASP A 491 31.68 -25.35 -33.76
N ALA A 492 31.45 -25.14 -32.45
CA ALA A 492 32.52 -25.04 -31.46
C ALA A 492 33.26 -26.36 -31.30
N LEU A 493 32.52 -27.46 -31.25
CA LEU A 493 33.11 -28.81 -31.19
C LEU A 493 33.88 -29.16 -32.44
N GLY A 494 33.39 -28.81 -33.65
CA GLY A 494 34.11 -28.97 -34.89
C GLY A 494 35.47 -28.30 -34.86
N ARG A 495 35.51 -27.01 -34.44
CA ARG A 495 36.78 -26.29 -34.30
C ARG A 495 37.74 -26.94 -33.28
N ALA A 496 37.21 -27.47 -32.19
CA ALA A 496 38.04 -28.14 -31.18
C ALA A 496 38.65 -29.45 -31.71
N LEU A 497 37.86 -30.23 -32.47
CA LEU A 497 38.33 -31.48 -33.09
C LEU A 497 39.37 -31.21 -34.17
N ASP A 498 39.14 -30.22 -35.04
CA ASP A 498 40.10 -29.82 -36.09
C ASP A 498 41.45 -29.34 -35.49
N ALA A 499 41.40 -28.64 -34.35
CA ALA A 499 42.58 -28.18 -33.67
C ALA A 499 43.41 -29.34 -33.03
N GLU A 500 42.76 -30.37 -32.52
CA GLU A 500 43.41 -31.55 -31.96
C GLU A 500 44.05 -32.45 -33.04
N GLU A 501 43.48 -32.51 -34.25
CA GLU A 501 44.02 -33.28 -35.36
C GLU A 501 45.17 -32.59 -36.11
N GLY A 502 45.55 -31.38 -35.73
CA GLY A 502 46.66 -30.63 -36.32
C GLY A 502 46.31 -29.97 -37.66
N ILE A 503 45.03 -29.97 -38.06
CA ILE A 503 44.51 -29.25 -39.22
C ILE A 503 44.19 -27.83 -38.75
N ILE A 504 45.20 -26.95 -38.76
CA ILE A 504 44.96 -25.52 -38.54
C ILE A 504 44.48 -24.96 -39.88
N PRO A 505 43.22 -24.52 -40.06
CA PRO A 505 42.88 -23.70 -41.20
C PRO A 505 43.66 -22.38 -41.08
N GLU A 506 44.52 -22.05 -42.06
CA GLU A 506 45.25 -20.80 -42.10
C GLU A 506 44.28 -19.62 -41.85
N SER A 507 44.48 -19.01 -40.74
CA SER A 507 44.11 -17.66 -40.29
C SER A 507 43.22 -16.83 -41.22
N VAL A 508 42.04 -16.51 -40.74
CA VAL A 508 41.54 -15.14 -40.90
C VAL A 508 42.23 -14.27 -39.84
N THR A 509 43.50 -13.94 -40.09
CA THR A 509 44.19 -12.84 -39.43
C THR A 509 43.48 -11.55 -39.82
N GLY A 510 42.93 -10.90 -38.85
CA GLY A 510 42.34 -9.59 -38.98
C GLY A 510 43.31 -8.55 -39.54
N THR A 511 42.95 -7.99 -40.65
CA THR A 511 43.38 -6.65 -41.12
C THR A 511 42.46 -6.26 -42.27
N GLN A 512 41.31 -5.67 -41.95
CA GLN A 512 40.57 -4.76 -42.84
C GLN A 512 39.31 -4.23 -42.14
N PHE A 513 39.52 -3.48 -41.06
CA PHE A 513 38.56 -2.49 -40.61
C PHE A 513 39.32 -1.30 -40.04
N LEU A 514 39.88 -0.51 -40.94
CA LEU A 514 40.30 0.87 -40.70
C LEU A 514 40.60 1.50 -42.05
N GLU A 515 39.56 1.95 -42.76
CA GLU A 515 39.62 3.00 -43.78
C GLU A 515 38.24 3.16 -44.41
N ALA A 516 37.36 3.85 -43.77
CA ALA A 516 36.22 4.52 -44.38
C ALA A 516 35.47 5.40 -43.34
N GLU A 517 36.19 6.40 -42.83
CA GLU A 517 35.57 7.63 -42.29
C GLU A 517 36.60 8.77 -42.35
N ALA A 518 36.79 9.32 -43.58
CA ALA A 518 37.31 10.65 -43.79
C ALA A 518 37.05 11.05 -45.27
N SER A 519 35.83 11.52 -45.54
CA SER A 519 35.52 12.54 -46.54
C SER A 519 34.08 13.03 -46.36
#